data_e1713b60a11a8dcd7715dd0ed67ee4aa
#
_entry.id   e1713b60a11a8dcd7715dd0ed67ee4aa
#
_cell.length_a   1.000
_cell.length_b   1.000
_cell.length_c   1.000
_cell.angle_alpha   90.00
_cell.angle_beta   90.00
_cell.angle_gamma   90.00
#
_symmetry.space_group_name_H-M   'P 1'
#
loop_
_entity.id
_entity.type
_entity.pdbx_description
1 polymer ?
#
loop_
_entity_poly.entity_id
_entity_poly.type
_entity_poly.pdbx_seq_one_letter_code
_entity_poly.pdbx_strand_id
1 'polypeptide(L)'
;MKINPNCVLRRLGKQNMVVKADGNNSNMSQVYIFNDTATYLWNTLKDEPFTLDDMAACLCGNYDVSLETATGDAAALLENWKENGLVTE
;
A
#
# COMPACT_ATOMS: atom_id res chain seq x y z
N MET A 1 1.64 -12.27 0.15
CA MET A 1 0.59 -11.24 0.17
C MET A 1 0.48 -10.57 -1.17
N LYS A 2 -0.70 -10.10 -1.49
CA LYS A 2 -0.98 -9.39 -2.73
C LYS A 2 -1.78 -8.15 -2.45
N ILE A 3 -1.63 -7.13 -3.28
CA ILE A 3 -2.52 -5.99 -3.28
C ILE A 3 -3.92 -6.47 -3.73
N ASN A 4 -4.95 -6.04 -3.01
CA ASN A 4 -6.33 -6.41 -3.33
C ASN A 4 -6.70 -5.87 -4.72
N PRO A 5 -7.11 -6.73 -5.67
CA PRO A 5 -7.42 -6.27 -7.03
C PRO A 5 -8.63 -5.34 -7.11
N ASN A 6 -9.44 -5.26 -6.07
CA ASN A 6 -10.55 -4.30 -6.01
C ASN A 6 -10.13 -2.92 -5.58
N CYS A 7 -8.85 -2.72 -5.29
CA CYS A 7 -8.31 -1.44 -4.89
C CYS A 7 -7.58 -0.79 -6.05
N VAL A 8 -7.82 0.50 -6.27
CA VAL A 8 -7.22 1.26 -7.36
C VAL A 8 -6.60 2.53 -6.79
N LEU A 9 -5.33 2.76 -7.15
CA LEU A 9 -4.65 4.00 -6.79
C LEU A 9 -5.04 5.08 -7.79
N ARG A 10 -5.48 6.22 -7.28
CA ARG A 10 -5.85 7.38 -8.08
C ARG A 10 -5.14 8.62 -7.56
N ARG A 11 -4.87 9.54 -8.45
CA ARG A 11 -4.28 10.83 -8.09
C ARG A 11 -5.27 11.93 -8.39
N LEU A 12 -5.57 12.74 -7.37
CA LEU A 12 -6.42 13.93 -7.49
C LEU A 12 -5.63 15.13 -7.02
N GLY A 13 -5.24 16.00 -7.96
CA GLY A 13 -4.40 17.14 -7.64
C GLY A 13 -3.06 16.69 -7.09
N LYS A 14 -2.75 17.09 -5.86
CA LYS A 14 -1.50 16.73 -5.19
C LYS A 14 -1.64 15.51 -4.27
N GLN A 15 -2.84 14.93 -4.19
CA GLN A 15 -3.10 13.80 -3.31
C GLN A 15 -3.14 12.50 -4.07
N ASN A 16 -2.55 11.47 -3.48
CA ASN A 16 -2.67 10.10 -3.94
C ASN A 16 -3.67 9.39 -3.02
N MET A 17 -4.56 8.61 -3.61
CA MET A 17 -5.56 7.90 -2.82
C MET A 17 -5.82 6.53 -3.41
N VAL A 18 -6.16 5.59 -2.54
CA VAL A 18 -6.60 4.27 -2.95
C VAL A 18 -8.10 4.20 -2.74
N VAL A 19 -8.81 3.83 -3.79
CA VAL A 19 -10.25 3.62 -3.74
C VAL A 19 -10.52 2.13 -3.73
N LYS A 20 -11.20 1.66 -2.71
CA LYS A 20 -11.58 0.27 -2.57
C LYS A 20 -13.03 0.11 -2.96
N ALA A 21 -13.29 -0.64 -4.02
CA ALA A 21 -14.65 -0.95 -4.43
C ALA A 21 -15.21 -2.07 -3.55
N ASP A 22 -16.38 -1.83 -2.96
CA ASP A 22 -17.10 -2.87 -2.26
C ASP A 22 -17.98 -3.61 -3.28
N GLY A 23 -17.69 -4.87 -3.53
CA GLY A 23 -18.38 -5.66 -4.54
C GLY A 23 -19.87 -5.84 -4.31
N ASN A 24 -20.35 -5.64 -3.09
CA ASN A 24 -21.75 -5.82 -2.73
C ASN A 24 -22.56 -4.54 -2.69
N ASN A 25 -21.88 -3.39 -2.72
CA ASN A 25 -22.57 -2.09 -2.63
C ASN A 25 -21.74 -1.01 -3.32
N SER A 26 -22.07 -0.75 -4.56
CA SER A 26 -21.35 0.17 -5.40
C SER A 26 -21.40 1.64 -4.92
N ASN A 27 -22.29 1.93 -3.96
CA ASN A 27 -22.41 3.28 -3.42
C ASN A 27 -21.51 3.54 -2.23
N MET A 28 -20.80 2.52 -1.76
CA MET A 28 -19.98 2.57 -0.53
C MET A 28 -18.51 2.33 -0.83
N SER A 29 -17.94 3.14 -1.68
CA SER A 29 -16.50 3.09 -1.92
C SER A 29 -15.75 3.67 -0.73
N GLN A 30 -14.71 2.99 -0.27
CA GLN A 30 -13.83 3.50 0.77
C GLN A 30 -12.62 4.15 0.11
N VAL A 31 -12.17 5.26 0.69
CA VAL A 31 -11.04 6.02 0.15
C VAL A 31 -9.98 6.17 1.24
N TYR A 32 -8.73 5.87 0.90
CA TYR A 32 -7.59 5.97 1.80
C TYR A 32 -6.55 6.91 1.20
N ILE A 33 -6.16 7.93 1.94
CA ILE A 33 -5.15 8.90 1.47
C ILE A 33 -3.77 8.30 1.71
N PHE A 34 -2.94 8.29 0.66
CA PHE A 34 -1.58 7.77 0.73
C PHE A 34 -0.56 8.90 0.67
N ASN A 35 0.47 8.80 1.49
CA ASN A 35 1.64 9.66 1.36
C ASN A 35 2.55 9.14 0.22
N ASP A 36 3.63 9.85 -0.05
CA ASP A 36 4.53 9.49 -1.15
C ASP A 36 5.16 8.11 -0.95
N THR A 37 5.54 7.77 0.27
CA THR A 37 6.14 6.47 0.59
C THR A 37 5.16 5.33 0.33
N ALA A 38 3.94 5.45 0.82
CA ALA A 38 2.90 4.44 0.61
C ALA A 38 2.57 4.29 -0.87
N THR A 39 2.51 5.41 -1.59
CA THR A 39 2.25 5.42 -3.03
C THR A 39 3.35 4.70 -3.79
N TYR A 40 4.59 4.96 -3.44
CA TYR A 40 5.74 4.28 -4.07
C TYR A 40 5.69 2.78 -3.86
N LEU A 41 5.45 2.34 -2.63
CA LEU A 41 5.36 0.91 -2.33
C LEU A 41 4.19 0.26 -3.07
N TRP A 42 3.06 0.91 -3.10
CA TRP A 42 1.89 0.40 -3.82
C TRP A 42 2.18 0.17 -5.29
N ASN A 43 2.74 1.17 -5.96
CA ASN A 43 3.06 1.08 -7.39
C ASN A 43 4.13 0.03 -7.69
N THR A 44 5.06 -0.17 -6.77
CA THR A 44 6.14 -1.15 -6.96
C THR A 44 5.64 -2.58 -6.76
N LEU A 45 4.70 -2.80 -5.84
CA LEU A 45 4.31 -4.13 -5.39
C LEU A 45 2.98 -4.63 -5.94
N LYS A 46 2.24 -3.80 -6.64
CA LYS A 46 0.85 -4.08 -7.02
C LYS A 46 0.68 -5.25 -8.00
N ASP A 47 1.69 -5.54 -8.80
CA ASP A 47 1.56 -6.52 -9.88
C ASP A 47 1.98 -7.94 -9.48
N GLU A 48 2.60 -8.10 -8.30
CA GLU A 48 3.12 -9.39 -7.88
C GLU A 48 2.90 -9.61 -6.38
N PRO A 49 2.87 -10.87 -5.92
CA PRO A 49 2.88 -11.15 -4.49
C PRO A 49 4.15 -10.59 -3.85
N PHE A 50 4.03 -10.16 -2.62
CA PHE A 50 5.16 -9.57 -1.90
C PHE A 50 5.14 -9.98 -0.42
N THR A 51 6.28 -9.76 0.25
CA THR A 51 6.43 -10.00 1.67
C THR A 51 6.80 -8.71 2.38
N LEU A 52 6.81 -8.75 3.72
CA LEU A 52 7.31 -7.62 4.50
C LEU A 52 8.77 -7.29 4.15
N ASP A 53 9.58 -8.32 3.91
CA ASP A 53 10.98 -8.12 3.53
C ASP A 53 11.08 -7.39 2.18
N ASP A 54 10.20 -7.68 1.24
CA ASP A 54 10.15 -6.99 -0.05
C ASP A 54 9.83 -5.51 0.14
N MET A 55 8.90 -5.19 1.03
CA MET A 55 8.55 -3.81 1.35
C MET A 55 9.73 -3.08 1.96
N ALA A 56 10.39 -3.70 2.93
CA ALA A 56 11.56 -3.12 3.58
C ALA A 56 12.70 -2.90 2.59
N ALA A 57 12.94 -3.85 1.70
CA ALA A 57 13.97 -3.73 0.67
C ALA A 57 13.69 -2.56 -0.27
N CYS A 58 12.43 -2.36 -0.65
CA CYS A 58 12.03 -1.21 -1.47
C CYS A 58 12.35 0.12 -0.79
N LEU A 59 12.07 0.21 0.50
CA LEU A 59 12.35 1.42 1.27
C LEU A 59 13.85 1.69 1.38
N CYS A 60 14.64 0.65 1.67
CA CYS A 60 16.10 0.78 1.74
C CYS A 60 16.72 1.15 0.41
N GLY A 61 16.17 0.65 -0.69
CA GLY A 61 16.69 0.92 -2.02
C GLY A 61 16.38 2.31 -2.54
N ASN A 62 15.34 2.96 -2.01
CA ASN A 62 14.86 4.23 -2.54
C ASN A 62 15.03 5.39 -1.55
N TYR A 63 15.18 5.11 -0.28
CA TYR A 63 15.34 6.10 0.77
C TYR A 63 16.59 5.80 1.58
N ASP A 64 17.20 6.84 2.12
CA ASP A 64 18.40 6.71 2.95
C ASP A 64 18.02 6.35 4.38
N VAL A 65 17.61 5.10 4.57
CA VAL A 65 17.20 4.58 5.88
C VAL A 65 17.87 3.24 6.15
N SER A 66 18.08 2.92 7.42
CA SER A 66 18.60 1.60 7.80
C SER A 66 17.55 0.51 7.56
N LEU A 67 17.99 -0.73 7.43
CA LEU A 67 17.09 -1.86 7.26
C LEU A 67 16.15 -1.99 8.46
N GLU A 68 16.63 -1.75 9.66
CA GLU A 68 15.82 -1.81 10.87
C GLU A 68 14.68 -0.79 10.82
N THR A 69 14.98 0.46 10.47
CA THR A 69 13.97 1.50 10.34
C THR A 69 12.99 1.18 9.21
N ALA A 70 13.51 0.73 8.07
CA ALA A 70 12.66 0.37 6.92
C ALA A 70 11.72 -0.77 7.26
N THR A 71 12.18 -1.78 7.97
CA THR A 71 11.35 -2.93 8.38
C THR A 71 10.24 -2.48 9.34
N GLY A 72 10.56 -1.61 10.29
CA GLY A 72 9.58 -1.06 11.22
C GLY A 72 8.50 -0.25 10.52
N ASP A 73 8.91 0.62 9.62
CA ASP A 73 7.98 1.45 8.85
C ASP A 73 7.11 0.61 7.91
N ALA A 74 7.72 -0.37 7.26
CA ALA A 74 6.99 -1.29 6.37
C ALA A 74 5.98 -2.12 7.16
N ALA A 75 6.35 -2.59 8.34
CA ALA A 75 5.45 -3.39 9.18
C ALA A 75 4.22 -2.58 9.61
N ALA A 76 4.42 -1.33 10.02
CA ALA A 76 3.33 -0.46 10.41
C ALA A 76 2.39 -0.18 9.23
N LEU A 77 2.94 0.10 8.07
CA LEU A 77 2.17 0.37 6.87
C LEU A 77 1.38 -0.88 6.42
N LEU A 78 2.04 -2.04 6.43
CA LEU A 78 1.40 -3.29 6.05
C LEU A 78 0.24 -3.65 6.99
N GLU A 79 0.43 -3.45 8.29
CA GLU A 79 -0.63 -3.70 9.25
C GLU A 79 -1.84 -2.80 8.98
N ASN A 80 -1.60 -1.52 8.69
CA ASN A 80 -2.65 -0.59 8.30
C ASN A 80 -3.38 -1.08 7.04
N TRP A 81 -2.64 -1.52 6.03
CA TRP A 81 -3.22 -2.03 4.80
C TRP A 81 -4.06 -3.29 5.05
N LYS A 82 -3.60 -4.19 5.94
CA LYS A 82 -4.34 -5.39 6.30
C LYS A 82 -5.65 -5.05 7.00
N GLU A 83 -5.61 -4.14 7.96
CA GLU A 83 -6.79 -3.71 8.70
C GLU A 83 -7.86 -3.12 7.78
N ASN A 84 -7.43 -2.43 6.74
CA ASN A 84 -8.33 -1.78 5.81
C ASN A 84 -8.70 -2.67 4.60
N GLY A 85 -8.20 -3.90 4.56
CA GLY A 85 -8.51 -4.83 3.49
C GLY A 85 -7.86 -4.48 2.15
N LEU A 86 -6.75 -3.75 2.17
CA LEU A 86 -6.05 -3.34 0.95
C LEU A 86 -5.12 -4.41 0.41
N VAL A 87 -4.79 -5.40 1.22
CA VAL A 87 -3.96 -6.54 0.82
C VAL A 87 -4.67 -7.84 1.14
N THR A 88 -4.37 -8.88 0.37
CA THR A 88 -4.89 -10.24 0.57
C THR A 88 -3.73 -11.22 0.71
N GLU A 89 -3.99 -12.34 1.29
CA GLU A 89 -2.98 -13.41 1.40
C GLU A 89 -3.03 -14.39 0.25
#